data_2e9fb6f24f0a5d083dc384cc1d4ad76e
#
_entry.id   2e9fb6f24f0a5d083dc384cc1d4ad76e
#
_cell.length_a   1.000
_cell.length_b   1.000
_cell.length_c   1.000
_cell.angle_alpha   90.00
_cell.angle_beta   90.00
_cell.angle_gamma   90.00
#
_symmetry.space_group_name_H-M   'P 1'
#
loop_
_entity.id
_entity.type
_entity.pdbx_description
1 polymer ?
#
loop_
_entity_poly.entity_id
_entity_poly.type
_entity_poly.pdbx_seq_one_letter_code
_entity_poly.pdbx_strand_id
1 'polypeptide(L)'
;PYEEIQTHEKILKDVLKKVDKNAELTIAGSYRRKVSDSGDIDVLLKSDDKTVYTRFVKMLSKEEYLIDDLAFGRKKYNGVSKLEGGVGRRIDIMYTTPQEYPFAILYFTGSKDFNLMMRQVANDKGYTLNEYNIEKYSSDKKNRVKNIIDPEGEKIKVEKDIFEFLEMEYREPCDRL
;
A
#
# COMPACT_ATOMS: atom_id res chain seq x y z
N PRO A 1 18.83 -6.33 4.64
CA PRO A 1 19.45 -6.21 3.30
C PRO A 1 18.44 -6.41 2.18
N TYR A 2 18.68 -5.82 1.04
CA TYR A 2 17.78 -5.86 -0.12
C TYR A 2 17.48 -7.29 -0.58
N GLU A 3 18.52 -8.15 -0.62
CA GLU A 3 18.41 -9.54 -1.06
C GLU A 3 17.51 -10.37 -0.13
N GLU A 4 17.54 -10.08 1.16
CA GLU A 4 16.65 -10.74 2.13
C GLU A 4 15.19 -10.43 1.81
N ILE A 5 14.86 -9.18 1.47
CA ILE A 5 13.51 -8.78 1.09
C ILE A 5 13.08 -9.47 -0.20
N GLN A 6 13.97 -9.68 -1.15
CA GLN A 6 13.67 -10.44 -2.37
C GLN A 6 13.23 -11.88 -2.04
N THR A 7 13.87 -12.51 -1.03
CA THR A 7 13.48 -13.84 -0.57
C THR A 7 12.07 -13.81 0.06
N HIS A 8 11.79 -12.82 0.88
CA HIS A 8 10.44 -12.61 1.43
C HIS A 8 9.41 -12.42 0.31
N GLU A 9 9.73 -11.61 -0.69
CA GLU A 9 8.84 -11.33 -1.82
C GLU A 9 8.45 -12.62 -2.55
N LYS A 10 9.42 -13.49 -2.80
CA LYS A 10 9.18 -14.78 -3.46
C LYS A 10 8.22 -15.66 -2.67
N ILE A 11 8.45 -15.79 -1.37
CA ILE A 11 7.60 -16.59 -0.48
C ILE A 11 6.18 -16.04 -0.46
N LEU A 12 6.05 -14.72 -0.31
CA LEU A 12 4.74 -14.04 -0.26
C LEU A 12 3.96 -14.24 -1.56
N LYS A 13 4.62 -14.09 -2.70
CA LYS A 13 3.99 -14.29 -4.02
C LYS A 13 3.58 -15.75 -4.24
N ASP A 14 4.39 -16.70 -3.81
CA ASP A 14 4.07 -18.13 -3.93
C ASP A 14 2.86 -18.50 -3.08
N VAL A 15 2.77 -17.99 -1.85
CA VAL A 15 1.61 -18.22 -0.98
C VAL A 15 0.36 -17.56 -1.56
N LEU A 16 0.48 -16.34 -2.09
CA LEU A 16 -0.66 -15.64 -2.68
C LEU A 16 -1.25 -16.41 -3.86
N LYS A 17 -0.42 -17.02 -4.69
CA LYS A 17 -0.88 -17.84 -5.82
C LYS A 17 -1.70 -19.03 -5.36
N LYS A 18 -1.40 -19.62 -4.20
CA LYS A 18 -2.19 -20.71 -3.62
C LYS A 18 -3.56 -20.23 -3.14
N VAL A 19 -3.68 -18.96 -2.76
CA VAL A 19 -4.94 -18.38 -2.28
C VAL A 19 -5.79 -17.89 -3.44
N ASP A 20 -5.21 -17.12 -4.36
CA ASP A 20 -5.91 -16.58 -5.53
C ASP A 20 -4.91 -16.20 -6.63
N LYS A 21 -5.11 -16.78 -7.81
CA LYS A 21 -4.25 -16.53 -8.98
C LYS A 21 -4.39 -15.13 -9.55
N ASN A 22 -5.54 -14.47 -9.30
CA ASN A 22 -5.86 -13.15 -9.86
C ASN A 22 -5.46 -12.00 -8.96
N ALA A 23 -5.10 -12.28 -7.70
CA ALA A 23 -4.60 -11.27 -6.79
C ALA A 23 -3.14 -10.91 -7.12
N GLU A 24 -2.78 -9.67 -6.86
CA GLU A 24 -1.44 -9.16 -7.09
C GLU A 24 -0.82 -8.65 -5.80
N LEU A 25 0.50 -8.76 -5.70
CA LEU A 25 1.26 -8.35 -4.52
C LEU A 25 2.43 -7.48 -4.95
N THR A 26 2.63 -6.37 -4.23
CA THR A 26 3.76 -5.46 -4.42
C THR A 26 4.40 -5.19 -3.08
N ILE A 27 5.73 -5.31 -3.00
CA ILE A 27 6.48 -4.83 -1.84
C ILE A 27 6.72 -3.34 -2.05
N ALA A 28 6.20 -2.53 -1.14
CA ALA A 28 6.27 -1.08 -1.17
C ALA A 28 7.37 -0.54 -0.24
N GLY A 29 7.14 0.61 0.36
CA GLY A 29 8.05 1.21 1.34
C GLY A 29 9.46 1.43 0.82
N SER A 30 10.43 1.34 1.71
CA SER A 30 11.84 1.55 1.40
C SER A 30 12.40 0.58 0.34
N TYR A 31 11.85 -0.64 0.29
CA TYR A 31 12.22 -1.61 -0.74
C TYR A 31 11.89 -1.10 -2.16
N ARG A 32 10.66 -0.57 -2.36
CA ARG A 32 10.25 -0.01 -3.66
C ARG A 32 11.04 1.24 -4.01
N ARG A 33 11.43 2.03 -3.00
CA ARG A 33 12.30 3.20 -3.19
C ARG A 33 13.77 2.83 -3.41
N LYS A 34 14.10 1.55 -3.45
CA LYS A 34 15.46 1.01 -3.69
C LYS A 34 16.49 1.45 -2.65
N VAL A 35 16.05 1.59 -1.41
CA VAL A 35 16.96 1.80 -0.28
C VAL A 35 17.68 0.49 0.03
N SER A 36 18.97 0.57 0.33
CA SER A 36 19.84 -0.60 0.53
C SER A 36 19.38 -1.52 1.66
N ASP A 37 18.82 -0.95 2.72
CA ASP A 37 18.32 -1.68 3.88
C ASP A 37 16.91 -1.23 4.24
N SER A 38 16.06 -2.18 4.60
CA SER A 38 14.69 -1.92 5.02
C SER A 38 14.47 -2.46 6.43
N GLY A 39 13.95 -1.62 7.32
CA GLY A 39 13.60 -2.04 8.69
C GLY A 39 12.33 -2.89 8.72
N ASP A 40 11.35 -2.54 7.90
CA ASP A 40 10.05 -3.19 7.81
C ASP A 40 9.80 -3.70 6.40
N ILE A 41 8.92 -4.69 6.28
CA ILE A 41 8.45 -5.21 4.99
C ILE A 41 7.03 -4.70 4.78
N ASP A 42 6.83 -3.87 3.78
CA ASP A 42 5.53 -3.26 3.46
C ASP A 42 4.92 -3.98 2.26
N VAL A 43 3.85 -4.74 2.50
CA VAL A 43 3.20 -5.57 1.48
C VAL A 43 1.85 -4.97 1.11
N LEU A 44 1.67 -4.67 -0.17
CA LEU A 44 0.39 -4.21 -0.70
C LEU A 44 -0.25 -5.33 -1.51
N LEU A 45 -1.44 -5.75 -1.07
CA LEU A 45 -2.23 -6.81 -1.70
C LEU A 45 -3.42 -6.20 -2.45
N LYS A 46 -3.46 -6.39 -3.77
CA LYS A 46 -4.54 -5.92 -4.63
C LYS A 46 -5.44 -7.08 -5.05
N SER A 47 -6.72 -6.96 -4.75
CA SER A 47 -7.73 -7.94 -5.16
C SER A 47 -9.12 -7.32 -5.20
N ASP A 48 -9.96 -7.79 -6.13
CA ASP A 48 -11.40 -7.49 -6.14
C ASP A 48 -12.13 -8.17 -4.98
N ASP A 49 -11.56 -9.24 -4.43
CA ASP A 49 -12.16 -10.05 -3.38
C ASP A 49 -11.43 -9.79 -2.06
N LYS A 50 -12.11 -9.12 -1.12
CA LYS A 50 -11.55 -8.82 0.20
C LYS A 50 -11.23 -10.08 1.02
N THR A 51 -11.92 -11.19 0.79
CA THR A 51 -11.66 -12.45 1.52
C THR A 51 -10.26 -12.99 1.22
N VAL A 52 -9.67 -12.63 0.09
CA VAL A 52 -8.30 -13.01 -0.28
C VAL A 52 -7.30 -12.50 0.75
N TYR A 53 -7.46 -11.26 1.22
CA TYR A 53 -6.61 -10.68 2.25
C TYR A 53 -6.61 -11.51 3.54
N THR A 54 -7.80 -11.84 4.05
CA THR A 54 -7.94 -12.63 5.28
C THR A 54 -7.36 -14.04 5.10
N ARG A 55 -7.67 -14.69 3.97
CA ARG A 55 -7.15 -16.04 3.66
C ARG A 55 -5.64 -16.04 3.50
N PHE A 56 -5.09 -15.00 2.88
CA PHE A 56 -3.64 -14.85 2.69
C PHE A 56 -2.91 -14.76 4.02
N VAL A 57 -3.36 -13.89 4.93
CA VAL A 57 -2.76 -13.74 6.27
C VAL A 57 -2.85 -15.05 7.05
N LYS A 58 -4.00 -15.72 7.02
CA LYS A 58 -4.19 -17.02 7.70
C LYS A 58 -3.29 -18.10 7.12
N MET A 59 -3.10 -18.15 5.81
CA MET A 59 -2.22 -19.11 5.16
C MET A 59 -0.75 -18.87 5.54
N LEU A 60 -0.32 -17.60 5.58
CA LEU A 60 1.03 -17.26 6.04
C LEU A 60 1.29 -17.68 7.48
N SER A 61 0.28 -17.55 8.35
CA SER A 61 0.38 -18.00 9.75
C SER A 61 0.43 -19.52 9.82
N LYS A 62 -0.38 -20.22 9.03
CA LYS A 62 -0.41 -21.68 8.98
C LYS A 62 0.91 -22.27 8.50
N GLU A 63 1.56 -21.62 7.54
CA GLU A 63 2.87 -22.02 7.01
C GLU A 63 4.05 -21.54 7.88
N GLU A 64 3.74 -20.98 9.06
CA GLU A 64 4.73 -20.53 10.04
C GLU A 64 5.66 -19.41 9.54
N TYR A 65 5.24 -18.71 8.49
CA TYR A 65 5.94 -17.52 8.02
C TYR A 65 5.68 -16.31 8.93
N LEU A 66 4.42 -16.12 9.36
CA LEU A 66 4.06 -15.15 10.38
C LEU A 66 4.18 -15.81 11.75
N ILE A 67 5.01 -15.25 12.62
CA ILE A 67 5.32 -15.84 13.93
C ILE A 67 4.69 -15.06 15.09
N ASP A 68 4.25 -13.84 14.86
CA ASP A 68 3.59 -13.01 15.87
C ASP A 68 2.66 -12.01 15.20
N ASP A 69 1.43 -11.88 15.73
CA ASP A 69 0.43 -10.94 15.26
C ASP A 69 0.37 -9.76 16.23
N LEU A 70 0.66 -8.54 15.72
CA LEU A 70 0.55 -7.32 16.52
C LEU A 70 -0.83 -6.68 16.37
N ALA A 71 -1.37 -6.67 15.15
CA ALA A 71 -2.71 -6.20 14.86
C ALA A 71 -3.24 -6.85 13.58
N PHE A 72 -4.52 -7.22 13.58
CA PHE A 72 -5.18 -7.80 12.42
C PHE A 72 -6.50 -7.06 12.19
N GLY A 73 -6.41 -5.95 11.44
CA GLY A 73 -7.57 -5.14 11.08
C GLY A 73 -8.24 -5.62 9.80
N ARG A 74 -9.28 -4.93 9.39
CA ARG A 74 -10.07 -5.27 8.20
C ARG A 74 -9.30 -5.07 6.89
N LYS A 75 -8.37 -4.11 6.85
CA LYS A 75 -7.59 -3.77 5.65
C LYS A 75 -6.09 -3.75 5.90
N LYS A 76 -5.66 -3.75 7.15
CA LYS A 76 -4.24 -3.66 7.54
C LYS A 76 -3.91 -4.71 8.57
N TYR A 77 -2.81 -5.39 8.36
CA TYR A 77 -2.21 -6.35 9.27
C TYR A 77 -0.80 -5.88 9.62
N ASN A 78 -0.46 -6.00 10.89
CA ASN A 78 0.90 -5.77 11.38
C ASN A 78 1.34 -7.01 12.16
N GLY A 79 2.57 -7.43 11.93
CA GLY A 79 3.08 -8.60 12.61
C GLY A 79 4.58 -8.76 12.46
N VAL A 80 5.04 -9.96 12.76
CA VAL A 80 6.45 -10.35 12.61
C VAL A 80 6.52 -11.55 11.70
N SER A 81 7.35 -11.50 10.68
CA SER A 81 7.65 -12.61 9.79
C SER A 81 9.06 -13.12 10.04
N LYS A 82 9.30 -14.38 9.68
CA LYS A 82 10.62 -14.98 9.82
C LYS A 82 10.87 -15.97 8.70
N LEU A 83 12.02 -15.81 8.04
CA LEU A 83 12.55 -16.83 7.14
C LEU A 83 13.12 -18.00 7.94
N GLU A 84 13.12 -19.18 7.36
CA GLU A 84 13.76 -20.35 7.98
C GLU A 84 15.23 -20.04 8.26
N GLY A 85 15.64 -20.19 9.53
CA GLY A 85 16.98 -19.88 9.99
C GLY A 85 17.32 -18.37 10.05
N GLY A 86 16.34 -17.50 9.77
CA GLY A 86 16.53 -16.05 9.79
C GLY A 86 16.12 -15.38 11.09
N VAL A 87 16.08 -14.06 11.09
CA VAL A 87 15.60 -13.22 12.22
C VAL A 87 14.20 -12.71 11.94
N GLY A 88 13.44 -12.45 13.01
CA GLY A 88 12.11 -11.83 12.90
C GLY A 88 12.17 -10.45 12.25
N ARG A 89 11.25 -10.19 11.31
CA ARG A 89 11.11 -8.89 10.64
C ARG A 89 9.70 -8.35 10.81
N ARG A 90 9.59 -7.06 11.07
CA ARG A 90 8.30 -6.39 11.06
C ARG A 90 7.72 -6.44 9.65
N ILE A 91 6.46 -6.82 9.57
CA ILE A 91 5.74 -6.88 8.30
C ILE A 91 4.38 -6.19 8.44
N ASP A 92 4.07 -5.35 7.48
CA ASP A 92 2.79 -4.66 7.37
C ASP A 92 2.15 -5.10 6.05
N ILE A 93 0.92 -5.61 6.12
CA ILE A 93 0.16 -6.04 4.95
C ILE A 93 -1.08 -5.17 4.83
N MET A 94 -1.22 -4.47 3.72
CA MET A 94 -2.37 -3.63 3.44
C MET A 94 -3.14 -4.20 2.25
N TYR A 95 -4.46 -4.33 2.43
CA TYR A 95 -5.38 -4.70 1.35
C TYR A 95 -5.82 -3.46 0.58
N THR A 96 -5.90 -3.58 -0.74
CA THR A 96 -6.47 -2.55 -1.60
C THR A 96 -7.33 -3.16 -2.71
N THR A 97 -8.38 -2.45 -3.10
CA THR A 97 -9.13 -2.75 -4.31
C THR A 97 -8.37 -2.22 -5.53
N PRO A 98 -8.68 -2.71 -6.76
CA PRO A 98 -8.07 -2.15 -7.97
C PRO A 98 -8.30 -0.65 -8.15
N GLN A 99 -9.48 -0.14 -7.77
CA GLN A 99 -9.82 1.29 -7.87
C GLN A 99 -9.02 2.15 -6.89
N GLU A 100 -8.75 1.64 -5.70
CA GLU A 100 -7.97 2.34 -4.67
C GLU A 100 -6.46 2.16 -4.85
N TYR A 101 -6.03 1.21 -5.66
CA TYR A 101 -4.63 0.82 -5.79
C TYR A 101 -3.67 1.98 -6.09
N PRO A 102 -3.96 2.92 -7.01
CA PRO A 102 -3.03 4.04 -7.25
C PRO A 102 -2.73 4.84 -5.99
N PHE A 103 -3.75 5.08 -5.17
CA PHE A 103 -3.63 5.82 -3.91
C PHE A 103 -2.93 5.00 -2.84
N ALA A 104 -3.23 3.71 -2.77
CA ALA A 104 -2.61 2.79 -1.81
C ALA A 104 -1.11 2.63 -2.09
N ILE A 105 -0.71 2.41 -3.34
CA ILE A 105 0.71 2.25 -3.68
C ILE A 105 1.51 3.55 -3.48
N LEU A 106 0.91 4.70 -3.76
CA LEU A 106 1.52 5.99 -3.50
C LEU A 106 1.79 6.17 -2.00
N TYR A 107 0.77 5.97 -1.19
CA TYR A 107 0.86 6.09 0.27
C TYR A 107 1.87 5.10 0.85
N PHE A 108 1.78 3.83 0.47
CA PHE A 108 2.57 2.76 1.06
C PHE A 108 4.04 2.78 0.61
N THR A 109 4.33 3.41 -0.52
CA THR A 109 5.71 3.60 -0.98
C THR A 109 6.44 4.66 -0.15
N GLY A 110 5.76 5.72 0.24
CA GLY A 110 6.36 6.83 0.99
C GLY A 110 7.33 7.65 0.11
N SER A 111 8.31 8.26 0.67
CA SER A 111 8.61 8.32 2.11
C SER A 111 7.48 9.01 2.90
N LYS A 112 7.59 8.97 4.22
CA LYS A 112 6.66 9.70 5.09
C LYS A 112 6.64 11.19 4.80
N ASP A 113 7.80 11.78 4.63
CA ASP A 113 7.93 13.21 4.31
C ASP A 113 7.38 13.52 2.91
N PHE A 114 7.62 12.64 1.95
CA PHE A 114 7.05 12.78 0.61
C PHE A 114 5.52 12.73 0.64
N ASN A 115 4.93 11.82 1.42
CA ASN A 115 3.47 11.74 1.59
C ASN A 115 2.91 13.03 2.20
N LEU A 116 3.58 13.58 3.22
CA LEU A 116 3.17 14.83 3.84
C LEU A 116 3.19 15.97 2.83
N MET A 117 4.22 16.05 2.00
CA MET A 117 4.35 17.07 0.96
C MET A 117 3.20 16.95 -0.05
N MET A 118 2.91 15.73 -0.56
CA MET A 118 1.82 15.54 -1.51
C MET A 118 0.46 15.85 -0.91
N ARG A 119 0.22 15.50 0.35
CA ARG A 119 -1.02 15.85 1.06
C ARG A 119 -1.17 17.37 1.19
N GLN A 120 -0.07 18.07 1.45
CA GLN A 120 -0.10 19.53 1.53
C GLN A 120 -0.43 20.15 0.17
N VAL A 121 0.16 19.65 -0.91
CA VAL A 121 -0.15 20.11 -2.27
C VAL A 121 -1.64 19.92 -2.58
N ALA A 122 -2.19 18.74 -2.23
CA ALA A 122 -3.61 18.46 -2.42
C ALA A 122 -4.48 19.43 -1.61
N ASN A 123 -4.14 19.65 -0.33
CA ASN A 123 -4.86 20.57 0.55
C ASN A 123 -4.86 22.01 0.01
N ASP A 124 -3.73 22.47 -0.50
CA ASP A 124 -3.60 23.82 -1.08
C ASP A 124 -4.50 24.01 -2.32
N LYS A 125 -4.85 22.92 -2.99
CA LYS A 125 -5.76 22.90 -4.13
C LYS A 125 -7.21 22.58 -3.77
N GLY A 126 -7.51 22.44 -2.48
CA GLY A 126 -8.86 22.16 -1.98
C GLY A 126 -9.25 20.69 -1.94
N TYR A 127 -8.28 19.78 -2.00
CA TYR A 127 -8.51 18.34 -1.95
C TYR A 127 -7.92 17.70 -0.70
N THR A 128 -8.41 16.51 -0.36
CA THR A 128 -7.85 15.64 0.67
C THR A 128 -7.37 14.36 0.03
N LEU A 129 -6.07 14.10 0.10
CA LEU A 129 -5.43 12.88 -0.42
C LEU A 129 -5.20 11.89 0.73
N ASN A 130 -5.61 10.64 0.54
CA ASN A 130 -5.36 9.56 1.50
C ASN A 130 -5.02 8.26 0.76
N GLU A 131 -4.86 7.15 1.51
CA GLU A 131 -4.50 5.84 0.97
C GLU A 131 -5.60 5.16 0.16
N TYR A 132 -6.80 5.70 0.14
CA TYR A 132 -7.95 5.12 -0.56
C TYR A 132 -8.40 5.92 -1.77
N ASN A 133 -8.32 7.25 -1.70
CA ASN A 133 -8.85 8.12 -2.74
C ASN A 133 -8.35 9.56 -2.58
N ILE A 134 -8.84 10.42 -3.46
CA ILE A 134 -8.75 11.88 -3.33
C ILE A 134 -10.18 12.43 -3.23
N GLU A 135 -10.41 13.31 -2.29
CA GLU A 135 -11.73 13.84 -1.97
C GLU A 135 -11.75 15.35 -2.05
N LYS A 136 -12.92 15.92 -2.36
CA LYS A 136 -13.16 17.36 -2.33
C LYS A 136 -14.30 17.66 -1.37
N TYR A 137 -14.12 18.65 -0.49
CA TYR A 137 -15.22 19.13 0.35
C TYR A 137 -16.20 19.92 -0.50
N SER A 138 -17.51 19.75 -0.20
CA SER A 138 -18.54 20.60 -0.78
C SER A 138 -18.35 22.06 -0.31
N SER A 139 -18.73 23.01 -1.16
CA SER A 139 -18.65 24.44 -0.84
C SER A 139 -19.63 24.89 0.26
N ASP A 140 -20.55 24.00 0.69
CA ASP A 140 -21.49 24.30 1.75
C ASP A 140 -20.82 24.16 3.13
N LYS A 141 -20.62 25.30 3.79
CA LYS A 141 -19.98 25.37 5.11
C LYS A 141 -20.81 24.70 6.22
N LYS A 142 -22.10 24.47 6.02
CA LYS A 142 -23.00 23.85 7.01
C LYS A 142 -23.05 22.32 6.89
N ASN A 143 -22.90 21.78 5.67
CA ASN A 143 -22.94 20.35 5.38
C ASN A 143 -21.69 19.97 4.61
N ARG A 144 -20.56 19.81 5.31
CA ARG A 144 -19.31 19.37 4.68
C ARG A 144 -19.43 17.92 4.25
N VAL A 145 -19.91 17.69 3.04
CA VAL A 145 -19.92 16.37 2.41
C VAL A 145 -18.62 16.22 1.64
N LYS A 146 -17.89 15.15 1.92
CA LYS A 146 -16.72 14.76 1.14
C LYS A 146 -17.17 14.03 -0.11
N ASN A 147 -16.76 14.52 -1.27
CA ASN A 147 -17.02 13.88 -2.55
C ASN A 147 -15.76 13.25 -3.05
N ILE A 148 -15.80 11.93 -3.29
CA ILE A 148 -14.69 11.19 -3.87
C ILE A 148 -14.55 11.60 -5.34
N ILE A 149 -13.34 11.96 -5.73
CA ILE A 149 -13.02 12.25 -7.12
C ILE A 149 -12.75 10.91 -7.83
N ASP A 150 -13.36 10.71 -8.98
CA ASP A 150 -13.20 9.51 -9.81
C ASP A 150 -13.49 8.20 -9.03
N PRO A 151 -14.69 8.06 -8.42
CA PRO A 151 -14.99 6.92 -7.54
C PRO A 151 -14.92 5.55 -8.25
N GLU A 152 -15.12 5.52 -9.55
CA GLU A 152 -15.08 4.28 -10.35
C GLU A 152 -13.67 3.95 -10.89
N GLY A 153 -12.70 4.83 -10.67
CA GLY A 153 -11.33 4.62 -11.14
C GLY A 153 -11.17 4.64 -12.65
N GLU A 154 -11.97 5.44 -13.34
CA GLU A 154 -11.94 5.53 -14.82
C GLU A 154 -10.83 6.45 -15.35
N LYS A 155 -10.46 7.45 -14.57
CA LYS A 155 -9.46 8.46 -14.96
C LYS A 155 -8.13 8.25 -14.24
N ILE A 156 -8.17 8.00 -12.92
CA ILE A 156 -6.97 7.76 -12.09
C ILE A 156 -6.78 6.26 -12.00
N LYS A 157 -5.99 5.71 -12.92
CA LYS A 157 -5.76 4.26 -13.05
C LYS A 157 -4.39 3.83 -12.54
N VAL A 158 -3.42 4.74 -12.58
CA VAL A 158 -2.05 4.49 -12.13
C VAL A 158 -1.59 5.65 -11.26
N GLU A 159 -0.53 5.44 -10.52
CA GLU A 159 0.06 6.40 -9.61
C GLU A 159 0.37 7.74 -10.28
N LYS A 160 0.91 7.70 -11.50
CA LYS A 160 1.23 8.89 -12.29
C LYS A 160 0.03 9.81 -12.52
N ASP A 161 -1.18 9.23 -12.64
CA ASP A 161 -2.40 10.00 -12.85
C ASP A 161 -2.72 10.91 -11.65
N ILE A 162 -2.31 10.51 -10.44
CA ILE A 162 -2.46 11.33 -9.22
C ILE A 162 -1.58 12.57 -9.32
N PHE A 163 -0.34 12.40 -9.76
CA PHE A 163 0.59 13.53 -9.96
C PHE A 163 0.03 14.50 -11.01
N GLU A 164 -0.46 13.98 -12.13
CA GLU A 164 -1.07 14.79 -13.19
C GLU A 164 -2.30 15.54 -12.70
N PHE A 165 -3.17 14.87 -11.92
CA PHE A 165 -4.35 15.51 -11.35
C PHE A 165 -3.98 16.69 -10.44
N LEU A 166 -2.90 16.56 -9.67
CA LEU A 166 -2.40 17.61 -8.79
C LEU A 166 -1.47 18.61 -9.51
N GLU A 167 -1.31 18.46 -10.83
CA GLU A 167 -0.41 19.30 -11.63
C GLU A 167 1.04 19.26 -11.12
N MET A 168 1.48 18.06 -10.69
CA MET A 168 2.83 17.81 -10.21
C MET A 168 3.62 17.01 -11.23
N GLU A 169 4.92 17.26 -11.28
CA GLU A 169 5.84 16.43 -12.04
C GLU A 169 5.97 15.06 -11.35
N TYR A 170 5.89 13.97 -12.14
CA TYR A 170 6.04 12.62 -11.62
C TYR A 170 7.44 12.39 -11.05
N ARG A 171 7.51 11.76 -9.90
CA ARG A 171 8.76 11.31 -9.29
C ARG A 171 8.79 9.80 -9.20
N GLU A 172 9.89 9.20 -9.65
CA GLU A 172 10.15 7.78 -9.46
C GLU A 172 10.22 7.46 -7.96
N PRO A 173 9.84 6.23 -7.55
CA PRO A 173 9.90 5.86 -6.13
C PRO A 173 11.25 6.13 -5.45
N CYS A 174 12.36 5.89 -6.14
CA CYS A 174 13.69 6.13 -5.58
C CYS A 174 14.01 7.62 -5.32
N ASP A 175 13.25 8.53 -5.92
CA ASP A 175 13.41 9.97 -5.75
C ASP A 175 12.45 10.58 -4.72
N ARG A 176 11.66 9.75 -4.06
CA ARG A 176 10.68 10.17 -3.04
C ARG A 176 11.31 10.10 -1.65
N LEU A 177 12.09 11.09 -1.33
CA LEU A 177 12.82 11.17 -0.07
C LEU A 177 12.04 11.91 1.03
#